data_40784ebc5c4262d0719af0cea481f3ab
#
_entry.id   40784ebc5c4262d0719af0cea481f3ab
#
_cell.length_a   1.000
_cell.length_b   1.000
_cell.length_c   1.000
_cell.angle_alpha   90.00
_cell.angle_beta   90.00
_cell.angle_gamma   90.00
#
_symmetry.space_group_name_H-M   'P 1'
#
loop_
_entity.id
_entity.type
_entity.pdbx_description
1 polymer ?
#
loop_
_entity_poly.entity_id
_entity_poly.type
_entity_poly.pdbx_seq_one_letter_code
_entity_poly.pdbx_strand_id
1 'polypeptide(L)'
;FHAWGVQPRFAAIADIHGCDACRASWLASFPTEDCAKAAQAMQLHKEANRMLNSIDGRYKVYAIYRLMNANADGDNLILEGTRFPLLRQQTRVRPDDPFLCLSDFVRPLSSGIVDTVGAFATTIDEAMEKEFEGDDYKSMLIKTLGERLAEAAAEKVHETIRKRYGDMPKTSNSP
;
A
#
# COMPACT_ATOMS: atom_id res chain seq x y z
N PHE A 1 -7.59 -5.91 6.86
CA PHE A 1 -7.87 -7.31 7.23
C PHE A 1 -6.62 -8.06 7.70
N HIS A 2 -5.50 -7.97 6.98
CA HIS A 2 -4.27 -8.68 7.35
C HIS A 2 -3.77 -8.34 8.76
N ALA A 3 -3.71 -7.06 9.12
CA ALA A 3 -3.31 -6.60 10.46
C ALA A 3 -4.22 -7.12 11.59
N TRP A 4 -5.43 -7.56 11.27
CA TRP A 4 -6.42 -8.12 12.19
C TRP A 4 -6.48 -9.65 12.16
N GLY A 5 -5.53 -10.30 11.49
CA GLY A 5 -5.46 -11.75 11.39
C GLY A 5 -6.61 -12.39 10.59
N VAL A 6 -7.34 -11.61 9.81
CA VAL A 6 -8.44 -12.12 8.97
C VAL A 6 -7.87 -12.86 7.76
N GLN A 7 -8.24 -14.12 7.62
CA GLN A 7 -7.79 -14.95 6.49
C GLN A 7 -8.31 -14.39 5.14
N PRO A 8 -7.56 -14.56 4.02
CA PRO A 8 -7.92 -14.00 2.72
C PRO A 8 -9.35 -14.36 2.26
N ARG A 9 -9.81 -15.59 2.49
CA ARG A 9 -11.17 -16.03 2.13
C ARG A 9 -12.29 -15.23 2.82
N PHE A 10 -12.05 -14.70 4.01
CA PHE A 10 -13.00 -13.83 4.72
C PHE A 10 -12.80 -12.36 4.35
N ALA A 11 -11.58 -11.97 3.99
CA ALA A 11 -11.28 -10.62 3.53
C ALA A 11 -11.97 -10.29 2.19
N ALA A 12 -12.34 -11.30 1.40
CA ALA A 12 -13.08 -11.16 0.15
C ALA A 12 -14.45 -10.45 0.30
N ILE A 13 -14.96 -10.24 1.52
CA ILE A 13 -16.10 -9.36 1.76
C ILE A 13 -15.88 -7.94 1.23
N ALA A 14 -14.62 -7.47 1.17
CA ALA A 14 -14.28 -6.17 0.64
C ALA A 14 -14.59 -6.02 -0.85
N ASP A 15 -14.60 -7.13 -1.60
CA ASP A 15 -14.89 -7.18 -3.03
C ASP A 15 -16.40 -7.25 -3.34
N ILE A 16 -17.23 -7.38 -2.29
CA ILE A 16 -18.68 -7.47 -2.45
C ILE A 16 -19.28 -6.06 -2.50
N HIS A 17 -19.34 -5.50 -3.69
CA HIS A 17 -19.90 -4.17 -3.98
C HIS A 17 -21.44 -4.19 -4.16
N GLY A 18 -22.11 -5.01 -3.41
CA GLY A 18 -23.54 -5.22 -3.59
C GLY A 18 -24.39 -4.71 -2.41
N CYS A 19 -25.70 -4.91 -2.55
CA CYS A 19 -26.67 -4.66 -1.51
C CYS A 19 -26.57 -5.69 -0.38
N ASP A 20 -27.39 -5.53 0.67
CA ASP A 20 -27.42 -6.45 1.81
C ASP A 20 -27.73 -7.90 1.41
N ALA A 21 -28.49 -8.11 0.33
CA ALA A 21 -28.75 -9.45 -0.20
C ALA A 21 -27.48 -10.14 -0.74
N CYS A 22 -26.59 -9.36 -1.41
CA CYS A 22 -25.31 -9.89 -1.89
C CYS A 22 -24.40 -10.28 -0.71
N ARG A 23 -24.37 -9.48 0.34
CA ARG A 23 -23.62 -9.77 1.57
C ARG A 23 -24.17 -10.98 2.31
N ALA A 24 -25.49 -11.09 2.40
CA ALA A 24 -26.14 -12.26 2.99
C ALA A 24 -25.86 -13.54 2.20
N SER A 25 -25.89 -13.47 0.86
CA SER A 25 -25.54 -14.60 -0.02
C SER A 25 -24.07 -15.00 0.16
N TRP A 26 -23.16 -14.03 0.26
CA TRP A 26 -21.75 -14.30 0.54
C TRP A 26 -21.58 -14.98 1.89
N LEU A 27 -22.24 -14.50 2.95
CA LEU A 27 -22.19 -15.12 4.27
C LEU A 27 -22.72 -16.56 4.25
N ALA A 28 -23.82 -16.81 3.55
CA ALA A 28 -24.42 -18.12 3.41
C ALA A 28 -23.58 -19.12 2.58
N SER A 29 -22.56 -18.67 1.87
CA SER A 29 -21.65 -19.53 1.12
C SER A 29 -20.62 -20.27 1.99
N PHE A 30 -20.47 -19.89 3.26
CA PHE A 30 -19.55 -20.52 4.18
C PHE A 30 -20.17 -21.69 4.95
N PRO A 31 -19.40 -22.75 5.25
CA PRO A 31 -19.84 -23.82 6.11
C PRO A 31 -20.11 -23.30 7.55
N THR A 32 -20.93 -24.02 8.31
CA THR A 32 -21.39 -23.58 9.64
C THR A 32 -20.25 -23.21 10.59
N GLU A 33 -19.13 -23.95 10.56
CA GLU A 33 -17.96 -23.72 11.39
C GLU A 33 -17.24 -22.39 11.07
N ASP A 34 -17.40 -21.86 9.86
CA ASP A 34 -16.76 -20.61 9.40
C ASP A 34 -17.70 -19.40 9.43
N CYS A 35 -19.01 -19.60 9.56
CA CYS A 35 -20.01 -18.53 9.55
C CYS A 35 -19.71 -17.42 10.57
N ALA A 36 -19.27 -17.80 11.78
CA ALA A 36 -18.93 -16.81 12.81
C ALA A 36 -17.75 -15.91 12.40
N LYS A 37 -16.71 -16.49 11.79
CA LYS A 37 -15.52 -15.74 11.31
C LYS A 37 -15.88 -14.87 10.10
N ALA A 38 -16.71 -15.36 9.20
CA ALA A 38 -17.21 -14.59 8.05
C ALA A 38 -18.07 -13.40 8.53
N ALA A 39 -18.95 -13.61 9.51
CA ALA A 39 -19.74 -12.55 10.10
C ALA A 39 -18.89 -11.49 10.80
N GLN A 40 -17.84 -11.89 11.52
CA GLN A 40 -16.88 -10.97 12.14
C GLN A 40 -16.13 -10.13 11.09
N ALA A 41 -15.66 -10.75 10.00
CA ALA A 41 -15.00 -10.04 8.91
C ALA A 41 -15.95 -9.02 8.24
N MET A 42 -17.20 -9.39 8.02
CA MET A 42 -18.23 -8.49 7.48
C MET A 42 -18.51 -7.33 8.44
N GLN A 43 -18.58 -7.57 9.74
CA GLN A 43 -18.78 -6.52 10.73
C GLN A 43 -17.58 -5.55 10.78
N LEU A 44 -16.36 -6.08 10.82
CA LEU A 44 -15.13 -5.27 10.77
C LEU A 44 -15.09 -4.38 9.52
N HIS A 45 -15.41 -4.95 8.34
CA HIS A 45 -15.49 -4.18 7.10
C HIS A 45 -16.52 -3.05 7.17
N LYS A 46 -17.69 -3.32 7.74
CA LYS A 46 -18.75 -2.33 7.92
C LYS A 46 -18.33 -1.19 8.86
N GLU A 47 -17.65 -1.52 9.96
CA GLU A 47 -17.16 -0.54 10.93
C GLU A 47 -16.01 0.28 10.36
N ALA A 48 -15.08 -0.34 9.64
CA ALA A 48 -14.00 0.36 8.94
C ALA A 48 -14.54 1.37 7.92
N ASN A 49 -15.54 0.98 7.12
CA ASN A 49 -16.18 1.90 6.17
C ASN A 49 -16.93 3.05 6.86
N ARG A 50 -17.62 2.78 7.98
CA ARG A 50 -18.27 3.84 8.76
C ARG A 50 -17.24 4.83 9.31
N MET A 51 -16.14 4.32 9.86
CA MET A 51 -15.06 5.17 10.38
C MET A 51 -14.43 5.98 9.25
N LEU A 52 -14.10 5.35 8.10
CA LEU A 52 -13.55 6.03 6.94
C LEU A 52 -14.48 7.17 6.48
N ASN A 53 -15.78 6.92 6.37
CA ASN A 53 -16.76 7.95 5.99
C ASN A 53 -16.87 9.07 7.06
N SER A 54 -16.64 8.77 8.35
CA SER A 54 -16.70 9.77 9.41
C SER A 54 -15.50 10.71 9.43
N ILE A 55 -14.36 10.28 8.89
CA ILE A 55 -13.14 11.08 8.82
C ILE A 55 -12.95 11.75 7.45
N ASP A 56 -13.73 11.35 6.44
CA ASP A 56 -13.64 11.91 5.09
C ASP A 56 -13.85 13.43 5.07
N GLY A 57 -12.99 14.14 4.37
CA GLY A 57 -12.99 15.60 4.30
C GLY A 57 -12.55 16.34 5.59
N ARG A 58 -12.34 15.64 6.70
CA ARG A 58 -11.96 16.23 7.99
C ARG A 58 -10.44 16.24 8.20
N TYR A 59 -9.76 15.22 7.72
CA TYR A 59 -8.32 15.04 7.86
C TYR A 59 -7.64 14.96 6.50
N LYS A 60 -6.35 15.27 6.46
CA LYS A 60 -5.55 15.29 5.26
C LYS A 60 -4.53 14.15 5.25
N VAL A 61 -4.25 13.67 4.06
CA VAL A 61 -3.10 12.80 3.80
C VAL A 61 -2.08 13.64 3.04
N TYR A 62 -0.83 13.60 3.48
CA TYR A 62 0.25 14.39 2.92
C TYR A 62 1.22 13.49 2.18
N ALA A 63 1.75 14.01 1.08
CA ALA A 63 2.81 13.35 0.35
C ALA A 63 3.81 14.39 -0.16
N ILE A 64 5.09 14.06 -0.06
CA ILE A 64 6.18 14.82 -0.68
C ILE A 64 6.96 13.87 -1.58
N TYR A 65 7.52 14.38 -2.66
CA TYR A 65 8.42 13.59 -3.51
C TYR A 65 9.52 14.47 -4.10
N ARG A 66 10.63 13.82 -4.46
CA ARG A 66 11.75 14.45 -5.17
C ARG A 66 12.28 13.48 -6.21
N LEU A 67 12.52 13.99 -7.43
CA LEU A 67 13.28 13.29 -8.46
C LEU A 67 14.74 13.69 -8.36
N MET A 68 15.65 12.73 -8.45
CA MET A 68 17.08 12.91 -8.25
C MET A 68 17.85 12.15 -9.31
N ASN A 69 18.99 12.72 -9.73
CA ASN A 69 19.94 12.01 -10.57
C ASN A 69 20.50 10.80 -9.81
N ALA A 70 20.55 9.66 -10.47
CA ALA A 70 20.93 8.40 -9.85
C ALA A 70 21.74 7.51 -10.78
N ASN A 71 22.62 6.69 -10.20
CA ASN A 71 23.24 5.53 -10.85
C ASN A 71 23.43 4.42 -9.83
N ALA A 72 23.48 3.18 -10.31
CA ALA A 72 23.84 2.01 -9.51
C ALA A 72 25.35 1.78 -9.53
N ASP A 73 25.93 1.41 -8.39
CA ASP A 73 27.31 0.95 -8.27
C ASP A 73 27.34 -0.31 -7.39
N GLY A 74 27.26 -1.49 -8.03
CA GLY A 74 26.99 -2.75 -7.36
C GLY A 74 25.66 -2.69 -6.60
N ASP A 75 25.67 -3.06 -5.32
CA ASP A 75 24.51 -3.01 -4.44
C ASP A 75 24.27 -1.61 -3.83
N ASN A 76 24.94 -0.58 -4.33
CA ASN A 76 24.75 0.79 -3.88
C ASN A 76 23.96 1.60 -4.89
N LEU A 77 23.19 2.55 -4.38
CA LEU A 77 22.54 3.59 -5.16
C LEU A 77 23.26 4.92 -4.91
N ILE A 78 23.71 5.56 -5.98
CA ILE A 78 24.32 6.89 -5.93
C ILE A 78 23.22 7.89 -6.27
N LEU A 79 22.81 8.72 -5.29
CA LEU A 79 21.79 9.76 -5.45
C LEU A 79 22.45 11.12 -5.24
N GLU A 80 22.43 11.98 -6.26
CA GLU A 80 23.06 13.32 -6.21
C GLU A 80 24.48 13.28 -5.65
N GLY A 81 25.25 12.23 -6.01
CA GLY A 81 26.63 12.01 -5.50
C GLY A 81 26.74 11.35 -4.13
N THR A 82 25.65 11.17 -3.42
CA THR A 82 25.64 10.47 -2.12
C THR A 82 25.41 8.97 -2.31
N ARG A 83 26.23 8.14 -1.69
CA ARG A 83 26.14 6.68 -1.74
C ARG A 83 25.20 6.15 -0.68
N PHE A 84 24.21 5.37 -1.11
CA PHE A 84 23.25 4.64 -0.27
C PHE A 84 23.48 3.14 -0.44
N PRO A 85 24.01 2.43 0.56
CA PRO A 85 24.12 0.98 0.51
C PRO A 85 22.73 0.34 0.62
N LEU A 86 22.46 -0.61 -0.27
CA LEU A 86 21.19 -1.35 -0.30
C LEU A 86 21.44 -2.82 0.03
N LEU A 87 20.45 -3.46 0.66
CA LEU A 87 20.51 -4.87 0.97
C LEU A 87 19.90 -5.67 -0.19
N ARG A 88 20.70 -6.58 -0.76
CA ARG A 88 20.22 -7.56 -1.73
C ARG A 88 19.33 -8.59 -1.06
N GLN A 89 18.32 -9.10 -1.75
CA GLN A 89 17.45 -10.16 -1.24
C GLN A 89 18.27 -11.33 -0.66
N GLN A 90 17.85 -11.84 0.50
CA GLN A 90 18.49 -12.97 1.18
C GLN A 90 17.73 -14.28 0.95
N THR A 91 16.50 -14.20 0.42
CA THR A 91 15.67 -15.35 0.09
C THR A 91 15.11 -15.20 -1.32
N ARG A 92 14.90 -16.32 -2.01
CA ARG A 92 14.29 -16.37 -3.34
C ARG A 92 12.83 -16.78 -3.22
N VAL A 93 11.99 -16.27 -4.12
CA VAL A 93 10.60 -16.71 -4.24
C VAL A 93 10.56 -18.10 -4.92
N ARG A 94 11.41 -18.33 -5.94
CA ARG A 94 11.59 -19.60 -6.61
C ARG A 94 13.07 -19.97 -6.59
N PRO A 95 13.43 -21.26 -6.65
CA PRO A 95 14.83 -21.71 -6.59
C PRO A 95 15.75 -21.07 -7.63
N ASP A 96 15.23 -20.81 -8.84
CA ASP A 96 15.99 -20.27 -9.97
C ASP A 96 15.93 -18.75 -10.11
N ASP A 97 15.16 -18.06 -9.25
CA ASP A 97 15.08 -16.61 -9.28
C ASP A 97 16.41 -15.98 -8.84
N PRO A 98 16.85 -14.87 -9.44
CA PRO A 98 18.00 -14.12 -8.96
C PRO A 98 17.69 -13.45 -7.62
N PHE A 99 18.72 -13.21 -6.81
CA PHE A 99 18.62 -12.31 -5.67
C PHE A 99 18.60 -10.88 -6.19
N LEU A 100 17.47 -10.18 -6.02
CA LEU A 100 17.30 -8.82 -6.49
C LEU A 100 17.74 -7.79 -5.46
N CYS A 101 18.26 -6.67 -5.96
CA CYS A 101 18.52 -5.45 -5.21
C CYS A 101 17.81 -4.28 -5.90
N LEU A 102 17.40 -3.25 -5.17
CA LEU A 102 16.82 -2.07 -5.79
C LEU A 102 17.75 -1.38 -6.77
N SER A 103 19.08 -1.50 -6.58
CA SER A 103 20.09 -0.99 -7.51
C SER A 103 20.03 -1.66 -8.89
N ASP A 104 19.52 -2.89 -9.00
CA ASP A 104 19.43 -3.61 -10.29
C ASP A 104 18.44 -2.94 -11.26
N PHE A 105 17.56 -2.08 -10.77
CA PHE A 105 16.56 -1.35 -11.55
C PHE A 105 17.01 0.06 -11.97
N VAL A 106 18.25 0.44 -11.63
CA VAL A 106 18.82 1.75 -11.94
C VAL A 106 20.06 1.54 -12.85
N ARG A 107 20.27 2.43 -13.82
CA ARG A 107 21.39 2.35 -14.74
C ARG A 107 22.73 2.30 -14.01
N PRO A 108 23.64 1.40 -14.37
CA PRO A 108 24.93 1.31 -13.72
C PRO A 108 25.77 2.56 -14.02
N LEU A 109 26.57 2.99 -13.05
CA LEU A 109 27.49 4.11 -13.18
C LEU A 109 28.46 3.93 -14.36
N SER A 110 28.87 2.68 -14.64
CA SER A 110 29.75 2.30 -15.74
C SER A 110 29.14 2.56 -17.13
N SER A 111 27.83 2.77 -17.23
CA SER A 111 27.18 3.12 -18.52
C SER A 111 27.52 4.54 -19.00
N GLY A 112 27.98 5.41 -18.10
CA GLY A 112 28.18 6.83 -18.39
C GLY A 112 26.89 7.62 -18.61
N ILE A 113 25.72 7.01 -18.44
CA ILE A 113 24.40 7.64 -18.63
C ILE A 113 23.75 7.80 -17.26
N VAL A 114 23.36 9.03 -16.94
CA VAL A 114 22.65 9.34 -15.70
C VAL A 114 21.21 8.87 -15.82
N ASP A 115 20.73 8.21 -14.78
CA ASP A 115 19.32 7.80 -14.61
C ASP A 115 18.61 8.72 -13.61
N THR A 116 17.31 8.51 -13.42
CA THR A 116 16.51 9.29 -12.49
C THR A 116 15.76 8.37 -11.53
N VAL A 117 15.88 8.64 -10.23
CA VAL A 117 15.13 7.94 -9.18
C VAL A 117 14.26 8.93 -8.43
N GLY A 118 13.02 8.53 -8.18
CA GLY A 118 12.09 9.24 -7.32
C GLY A 118 12.11 8.70 -5.90
N ALA A 119 12.28 9.58 -4.92
CA ALA A 119 11.99 9.29 -3.52
C ALA A 119 10.72 10.03 -3.11
N PHE A 120 9.92 9.41 -2.25
CA PHE A 120 8.72 10.03 -1.71
C PHE A 120 8.50 9.63 -0.25
N ALA A 121 7.73 10.43 0.47
CA ALA A 121 7.23 10.09 1.80
C ALA A 121 5.74 10.47 1.88
N THR A 122 4.98 9.64 2.57
CA THR A 122 3.55 9.87 2.81
C THR A 122 3.28 9.83 4.30
N THR A 123 2.34 10.66 4.76
CA THR A 123 1.89 10.67 6.15
C THR A 123 0.42 11.08 6.23
N ILE A 124 -0.23 10.73 7.32
CA ILE A 124 -1.58 11.17 7.66
C ILE A 124 -1.53 12.30 8.68
N ASP A 125 -2.65 13.00 8.83
CA ASP A 125 -2.81 14.00 9.88
C ASP A 125 -2.85 13.34 11.26
N GLU A 126 -1.92 13.69 12.14
CA GLU A 126 -1.82 13.12 13.49
C GLU A 126 -3.10 13.36 14.32
N ALA A 127 -3.84 14.44 14.06
CA ALA A 127 -5.09 14.72 14.76
C ALA A 127 -6.15 13.61 14.52
N MET A 128 -6.05 12.89 13.41
CA MET A 128 -6.94 11.76 13.11
C MET A 128 -6.82 10.63 14.13
N GLU A 129 -5.60 10.30 14.57
CA GLU A 129 -5.41 9.25 15.58
C GLU A 129 -5.81 9.74 16.98
N LYS A 130 -5.46 11.01 17.31
CA LYS A 130 -5.73 11.61 18.60
C LYS A 130 -7.23 11.70 18.95
N GLU A 131 -8.09 11.86 17.94
CA GLU A 131 -9.55 11.90 18.16
C GLU A 131 -10.10 10.62 18.80
N PHE A 132 -9.45 9.49 18.54
CA PHE A 132 -9.92 8.18 19.00
C PHE A 132 -9.10 7.63 20.18
N GLU A 133 -8.22 8.44 20.77
CA GLU A 133 -7.55 8.10 22.03
C GLU A 133 -8.59 7.90 23.15
N GLY A 134 -8.44 6.82 23.90
CA GLY A 134 -9.39 6.46 25.00
C GLY A 134 -10.40 5.37 24.63
N ASP A 135 -10.45 4.93 23.37
CA ASP A 135 -11.18 3.74 22.93
C ASP A 135 -10.19 2.82 22.17
N ASP A 136 -9.68 1.81 22.85
CA ASP A 136 -8.62 0.93 22.32
C ASP A 136 -8.99 0.31 20.98
N TYR A 137 -10.25 -0.11 20.81
CA TYR A 137 -10.71 -0.70 19.55
C TYR A 137 -10.72 0.32 18.41
N LYS A 138 -11.29 1.50 18.63
CA LYS A 138 -11.31 2.55 17.61
C LYS A 138 -9.91 3.09 17.33
N SER A 139 -9.08 3.24 18.36
CA SER A 139 -7.68 3.64 18.20
C SER A 139 -6.90 2.66 17.31
N MET A 140 -7.06 1.35 17.52
CA MET A 140 -6.43 0.34 16.67
C MET A 140 -7.00 0.37 15.23
N LEU A 141 -8.31 0.56 15.08
CA LEU A 141 -8.96 0.61 13.77
C LEU A 141 -8.52 1.85 12.99
N ILE A 142 -8.47 3.03 13.61
CA ILE A 142 -8.05 4.27 12.94
C ILE A 142 -6.57 4.25 12.55
N LYS A 143 -5.69 3.68 13.36
CA LYS A 143 -4.28 3.49 13.02
C LYS A 143 -4.13 2.59 11.78
N THR A 144 -4.84 1.47 11.75
CA THR A 144 -4.84 0.57 10.59
C THR A 144 -5.37 1.27 9.32
N LEU A 145 -6.42 2.06 9.44
CA LEU A 145 -6.94 2.87 8.32
C LEU A 145 -5.93 3.93 7.89
N GLY A 146 -5.26 4.58 8.82
CA GLY A 146 -4.21 5.55 8.56
C GLY A 146 -3.06 4.98 7.74
N GLU A 147 -2.57 3.79 8.09
CA GLU A 147 -1.56 3.08 7.32
C GLU A 147 -2.03 2.80 5.88
N ARG A 148 -3.28 2.35 5.71
CA ARG A 148 -3.84 2.11 4.37
C ARG A 148 -4.02 3.39 3.56
N LEU A 149 -4.41 4.50 4.19
CA LEU A 149 -4.49 5.81 3.55
C LEU A 149 -3.10 6.32 3.11
N ALA A 150 -2.08 6.14 3.94
CA ALA A 150 -0.70 6.48 3.58
C ALA A 150 -0.19 5.64 2.39
N GLU A 151 -0.52 4.34 2.33
CA GLU A 151 -0.21 3.50 1.18
C GLU A 151 -0.97 3.93 -0.08
N ALA A 152 -2.27 4.23 0.03
CA ALA A 152 -3.05 4.74 -1.10
C ALA A 152 -2.50 6.07 -1.63
N ALA A 153 -2.00 6.94 -0.72
CA ALA A 153 -1.31 8.16 -1.11
C ALA A 153 0.00 7.88 -1.85
N ALA A 154 0.78 6.88 -1.43
CA ALA A 154 1.99 6.43 -2.11
C ALA A 154 1.69 5.97 -3.55
N GLU A 155 0.65 5.16 -3.74
CA GLU A 155 0.20 4.74 -5.07
C GLU A 155 -0.23 5.94 -5.92
N LYS A 156 -0.93 6.91 -5.33
CA LYS A 156 -1.35 8.13 -6.04
C LYS A 156 -0.18 9.01 -6.45
N VAL A 157 0.84 9.14 -5.59
CA VAL A 157 2.11 9.82 -5.92
C VAL A 157 2.80 9.12 -7.10
N HIS A 158 2.90 7.80 -7.04
CA HIS A 158 3.49 6.97 -8.09
C HIS A 158 2.77 7.16 -9.43
N GLU A 159 1.45 7.10 -9.43
CA GLU A 159 0.63 7.38 -10.62
C GLU A 159 0.90 8.79 -11.17
N THR A 160 0.95 9.79 -10.29
CA THR A 160 1.15 11.19 -10.67
C THR A 160 2.52 11.41 -11.29
N ILE A 161 3.57 10.83 -10.68
CA ILE A 161 4.94 10.93 -11.20
C ILE A 161 5.04 10.24 -12.57
N ARG A 162 4.49 9.04 -12.72
CA ARG A 162 4.49 8.33 -14.00
C ARG A 162 3.76 9.09 -15.11
N LYS A 163 2.62 9.69 -14.82
CA LYS A 163 1.86 10.49 -15.78
C LYS A 163 2.59 11.77 -16.20
N ARG A 164 3.36 12.36 -15.27
CA ARG A 164 4.02 13.66 -15.51
C ARG A 164 5.41 13.52 -16.11
N TYR A 165 6.15 12.49 -15.76
CA TYR A 165 7.58 12.35 -16.08
C TYR A 165 7.94 11.03 -16.75
N GLY A 166 7.03 10.06 -16.82
CA GLY A 166 7.30 8.75 -17.39
C GLY A 166 6.97 8.70 -18.87
N ASP A 167 7.92 8.23 -19.69
CA ASP A 167 7.74 7.86 -21.10
C ASP A 167 7.07 6.48 -21.26
N MET A 168 6.17 6.14 -20.37
CA MET A 168 5.46 4.86 -20.49
C MET A 168 4.38 4.98 -21.57
N PRO A 169 4.39 4.12 -22.61
CA PRO A 169 3.27 4.05 -23.54
C PRO A 169 1.99 3.81 -22.72
N LYS A 170 0.96 4.59 -23.01
CA LYS A 170 -0.38 4.40 -22.42
C LYS A 170 -0.80 2.97 -22.75
N THR A 171 -0.64 2.05 -21.82
CA THR A 171 -1.29 0.76 -21.90
C THR A 171 -2.78 1.02 -21.74
N SER A 172 -3.47 1.14 -22.88
CA SER A 172 -4.89 0.88 -22.96
C SER A 172 -5.07 -0.58 -22.56
N ASN A 173 -5.53 -0.82 -21.36
CA ASN A 173 -6.19 -2.02 -20.85
C ASN A 173 -5.74 -2.27 -19.40
N SER A 174 -6.55 -1.75 -18.50
CA SER A 174 -6.80 -2.44 -17.23
C SER A 174 -8.27 -2.86 -17.27
N PRO A 175 -8.58 -4.12 -16.97
CA PRO A 175 -9.93 -4.62 -16.93
C PRO A 175 -10.78 -3.95 -15.85
#